data_6258e8d5f97dd696ec66f464c911996c
#
_entry.id   6258e8d5f97dd696ec66f464c911996c
#
_cell.length_a   1.000
_cell.length_b   1.000
_cell.length_c   1.000
_cell.angle_alpha   90.00
_cell.angle_beta   90.00
_cell.angle_gamma   90.00
#
_symmetry.space_group_name_H-M   'P 1'
#
loop_
_entity.id
_entity.type
_entity.pdbx_description
1 polymer ?
#
loop_
_entity_poly.entity_id
_entity_poly.type
_entity_poly.pdbx_seq_one_letter_code
_entity_poly.pdbx_strand_id
1 'polypeptide(L)'
;AVMVTQDAGTTKDLAINSNWLDYGGCSINYASNGLYKTGMQANNNRFGRAQRVSGCAIIHNSTKSDLVPTGNVWDDNGQPVTPSRGK
;
A
#
# COMPACT_ATOMS: atom_id res chain seq x y z
N ALA A 1 -6.24 1.95 -7.69
CA ALA A 1 -5.63 0.89 -6.87
C ALA A 1 -4.29 0.46 -7.45
N VAL A 2 -3.37 0.09 -6.58
CA VAL A 2 -2.04 -0.35 -6.98
C VAL A 2 -1.78 -1.72 -6.36
N MET A 3 -1.38 -2.68 -7.17
CA MET A 3 -0.97 -4.00 -6.70
C MET A 3 0.49 -4.23 -7.07
N VAL A 4 1.30 -4.58 -6.09
CA VAL A 4 2.71 -4.89 -6.30
C VAL A 4 2.90 -6.40 -6.16
N THR A 5 3.31 -7.05 -7.24
CA THR A 5 3.50 -8.49 -7.32
C THR A 5 4.79 -8.81 -8.07
N GLN A 6 5.28 -10.03 -7.88
CA GLN A 6 6.52 -10.48 -8.53
C GLN A 6 6.31 -11.72 -9.39
N ASP A 7 5.16 -11.84 -10.01
CA ASP A 7 4.83 -13.01 -10.85
C ASP A 7 5.80 -13.18 -12.03
N ALA A 8 6.37 -12.09 -12.53
CA ALA A 8 7.27 -12.09 -13.70
C ALA A 8 8.69 -11.62 -13.36
N GLY A 9 9.06 -11.54 -12.08
CA GLY A 9 10.41 -11.12 -11.70
C GLY A 9 10.42 -10.35 -10.37
N THR A 10 11.59 -9.87 -9.99
CA THR A 10 11.80 -9.15 -8.73
C THR A 10 11.43 -7.68 -8.88
N THR A 11 10.60 -7.18 -7.98
CA THR A 11 10.24 -5.76 -7.89
C THR A 11 11.11 -5.09 -6.83
N LYS A 12 11.69 -3.93 -7.17
CA LYS A 12 12.47 -3.13 -6.23
C LYS A 12 12.41 -1.65 -6.58
N ASP A 13 12.73 -0.81 -5.59
CA ASP A 13 12.84 0.65 -5.75
C ASP A 13 11.56 1.29 -6.31
N LEU A 14 10.42 0.84 -5.80
CA LEU A 14 9.12 1.39 -6.18
C LEU A 14 8.66 2.40 -5.15
N ALA A 15 8.33 3.61 -5.58
CA ALA A 15 7.81 4.67 -4.74
C ALA A 15 6.37 5.03 -5.15
N ILE A 16 5.47 5.05 -4.17
CA ILE A 16 4.10 5.53 -4.34
C ILE A 16 3.94 6.66 -3.33
N ASN A 17 4.25 7.88 -3.75
CA ASN A 17 4.30 9.03 -2.84
C ASN A 17 3.45 10.18 -3.36
N SER A 18 2.80 10.90 -2.44
CA SER A 18 2.09 12.14 -2.72
C SER A 18 0.96 11.99 -3.76
N ASN A 19 0.23 10.88 -3.70
CA ASN A 19 -0.90 10.60 -4.59
C ASN A 19 -2.22 10.67 -3.83
N TRP A 20 -3.31 10.84 -4.57
CA TRP A 20 -4.67 10.60 -4.09
C TRP A 20 -5.15 9.27 -4.67
N LEU A 21 -5.54 8.34 -3.80
CA LEU A 21 -5.86 6.97 -4.18
C LEU A 21 -7.19 6.53 -3.57
N ASP A 22 -7.92 5.70 -4.30
CA ASP A 22 -9.21 5.16 -3.85
C ASP A 22 -9.49 3.83 -4.54
N TYR A 23 -10.57 3.17 -4.12
CA TYR A 23 -11.07 1.92 -4.71
C TYR A 23 -10.13 0.74 -4.48
N GLY A 24 -10.38 -0.34 -5.20
CA GLY A 24 -9.68 -1.60 -5.06
C GLY A 24 -10.17 -2.42 -3.87
N GLY A 25 -9.65 -3.61 -3.70
CA GLY A 25 -9.83 -4.39 -2.46
C GLY A 25 -9.17 -3.64 -1.31
N CYS A 26 -7.85 -3.45 -1.42
CA CYS A 26 -7.10 -2.41 -0.72
C CYS A 26 -6.53 -1.47 -1.79
N SER A 27 -6.38 -0.18 -1.50
CA SER A 27 -5.95 0.77 -2.53
C SER A 27 -4.49 0.57 -2.92
N ILE A 28 -3.62 0.22 -1.97
CA ILE A 28 -2.26 -0.21 -2.26
C ILE A 28 -2.07 -1.61 -1.68
N ASN A 29 -1.60 -2.56 -2.50
CA ASN A 29 -1.40 -3.93 -2.06
C ASN A 29 0.05 -4.37 -2.31
N TYR A 30 0.83 -4.50 -1.23
CA TYR A 30 2.17 -5.04 -1.23
C TYR A 30 2.22 -6.46 -0.65
N ALA A 31 1.08 -7.09 -0.42
CA ALA A 31 1.01 -8.40 0.23
C ALA A 31 0.94 -9.56 -0.76
N SER A 32 0.99 -9.29 -2.05
CA SER A 32 0.90 -10.34 -3.07
C SER A 32 2.18 -11.19 -3.13
N ASN A 33 2.07 -12.33 -3.79
CA ASN A 33 3.10 -13.35 -3.88
C ASN A 33 4.44 -12.83 -4.39
N GLY A 34 5.48 -13.65 -4.20
CA GLY A 34 6.76 -13.46 -4.83
C GLY A 34 7.90 -13.32 -3.81
N LEU A 35 9.05 -12.92 -4.34
CA LEU A 35 10.24 -12.70 -3.55
C LEU A 35 10.10 -11.40 -2.74
N TYR A 36 10.94 -11.27 -1.73
CA TYR A 36 10.96 -10.07 -0.89
C TYR A 36 11.23 -8.82 -1.73
N LYS A 37 10.41 -7.78 -1.53
CA LYS A 37 10.52 -6.52 -2.27
C LYS A 37 11.34 -5.53 -1.47
N THR A 38 12.35 -4.93 -2.08
CA THR A 38 13.23 -3.95 -1.45
C THR A 38 13.06 -2.56 -2.05
N GLY A 39 13.36 -1.52 -1.27
CA GLY A 39 13.24 -0.13 -1.71
C GLY A 39 11.79 0.31 -1.90
N MET A 40 10.87 -0.27 -1.16
CA MET A 40 9.44 0.07 -1.28
C MET A 40 9.10 1.30 -0.46
N GLN A 41 8.39 2.25 -1.07
CA GLN A 41 7.92 3.47 -0.40
C GLN A 41 6.44 3.71 -0.70
N ALA A 42 5.70 4.12 0.31
CA ALA A 42 4.32 4.58 0.17
C ALA A 42 4.09 5.67 1.21
N ASN A 43 4.37 6.92 0.84
CA ASN A 43 4.44 8.03 1.78
C ASN A 43 3.59 9.21 1.35
N ASN A 44 2.95 9.87 2.30
CA ASN A 44 2.25 11.14 2.09
C ASN A 44 1.12 11.04 1.06
N ASN A 45 0.46 9.89 0.99
CA ASN A 45 -0.69 9.71 0.12
C ASN A 45 -1.99 10.06 0.86
N ARG A 46 -3.00 10.48 0.12
CA ARG A 46 -4.36 10.67 0.62
C ARG A 46 -5.26 9.60 0.05
N PHE A 47 -6.12 9.04 0.88
CA PHE A 47 -6.97 7.91 0.50
C PHE A 47 -8.44 8.23 0.64
N GLY A 48 -9.24 7.93 -0.40
CA GLY A 48 -10.69 7.83 -0.28
C GLY A 48 -11.07 6.55 0.45
N ARG A 49 -12.37 6.34 0.66
CA ARG A 49 -12.87 5.22 1.47
C ARG A 49 -13.69 4.18 0.70
N ALA A 50 -13.55 4.15 -0.61
CA ALA A 50 -14.33 3.23 -1.44
C ALA A 50 -13.62 1.89 -1.69
N GLN A 51 -12.78 1.43 -0.76
CA GLN A 51 -12.18 0.10 -0.85
C GLN A 51 -13.25 -0.97 -0.61
N ARG A 52 -13.16 -2.09 -1.33
CA ARG A 52 -14.05 -3.24 -1.12
C ARG A 52 -13.83 -3.88 0.25
N VAL A 53 -12.59 -3.89 0.73
CA VAL A 53 -12.29 -4.25 2.11
C VAL A 53 -12.30 -2.96 2.91
N SER A 54 -13.32 -2.76 3.71
CA SER A 54 -13.55 -1.51 4.43
C SER A 54 -12.34 -1.10 5.28
N GLY A 55 -11.88 0.13 5.07
CA GLY A 55 -10.76 0.68 5.81
C GLY A 55 -9.39 0.19 5.35
N CYS A 56 -9.30 -0.57 4.26
CA CYS A 56 -8.02 -1.08 3.76
C CYS A 56 -7.42 -0.14 2.73
N ALA A 57 -6.73 0.89 3.17
CA ALA A 57 -5.99 1.76 2.26
C ALA A 57 -4.70 1.09 1.79
N ILE A 58 -3.91 0.56 2.73
CA ILE A 58 -2.64 -0.09 2.45
C ILE A 58 -2.60 -1.45 3.13
N ILE A 59 -2.26 -2.49 2.40
CA ILE A 59 -1.94 -3.79 2.97
C ILE A 59 -0.51 -4.17 2.62
N HIS A 60 0.26 -4.59 3.62
CA HIS A 60 1.64 -5.02 3.44
C HIS A 60 2.00 -6.09 4.47
N ASN A 61 3.14 -6.74 4.25
CA ASN A 61 3.66 -7.73 5.17
C ASN A 61 5.19 -7.59 5.24
N SER A 62 5.73 -7.46 6.44
CA SER A 62 7.17 -7.30 6.64
C SER A 62 8.00 -8.48 6.16
N THR A 63 7.38 -9.65 5.96
CA THR A 63 8.06 -10.81 5.37
C THR A 63 8.04 -10.77 3.84
N LYS A 64 7.36 -9.80 3.24
CA LYS A 64 7.19 -9.67 1.79
C LYS A 64 7.80 -8.39 1.23
N SER A 65 8.07 -7.40 2.08
CA SER A 65 8.68 -6.14 1.64
C SER A 65 9.28 -5.37 2.82
N ASP A 66 10.17 -4.43 2.51
CA ASP A 66 10.75 -3.51 3.47
C ASP A 66 9.89 -2.25 3.69
N LEU A 67 8.67 -2.24 3.18
CA LEU A 67 7.81 -1.07 3.25
C LEU A 67 7.51 -0.64 4.68
N VAL A 68 7.72 0.64 4.97
CA VAL A 68 7.24 1.33 6.18
C VAL A 68 6.43 2.53 5.72
N PRO A 69 5.11 2.41 5.57
CA PRO A 69 4.28 3.52 5.11
C PRO A 69 4.25 4.65 6.14
N THR A 70 4.46 5.89 5.68
CA THR A 70 4.46 7.07 6.57
C THR A 70 3.69 8.23 5.96
N GLY A 71 3.05 9.03 6.81
CA GLY A 71 2.38 10.26 6.39
C GLY A 71 1.14 10.06 5.52
N ASN A 72 0.61 8.84 5.43
CA ASN A 72 -0.59 8.55 4.68
C ASN A 72 -1.83 8.90 5.51
N VAL A 73 -2.79 9.58 4.91
CA VAL A 73 -3.98 10.07 5.60
C VAL A 73 -5.25 9.76 4.83
N TRP A 74 -6.36 9.71 5.56
CA TRP A 74 -7.70 9.67 4.95
C TRP A 74 -8.08 11.06 4.46
N ASP A 75 -8.61 11.13 3.24
CA ASP A 75 -8.95 12.40 2.62
C ASP A 75 -10.12 13.12 3.32
N ASP A 76 -11.05 12.35 3.90
CA ASP A 76 -12.26 12.90 4.51
C ASP A 76 -12.01 13.64 5.83
N ASN A 77 -11.02 13.22 6.60
CA ASN A 77 -10.76 13.80 7.93
C ASN A 77 -9.30 14.09 8.23
N GLY A 78 -8.37 13.75 7.32
CA GLY A 78 -6.94 13.97 7.51
C GLY A 78 -6.29 13.10 8.58
N GLN A 79 -7.00 12.10 9.13
CA GLN A 79 -6.43 11.21 10.14
C GLN A 79 -5.45 10.21 9.54
N PRO A 80 -4.45 9.76 10.30
CA PRO A 80 -3.50 8.79 9.80
C PRO A 80 -4.16 7.49 9.37
N VAL A 81 -3.70 6.95 8.24
CA VAL A 81 -4.08 5.62 7.79
C VAL A 81 -3.29 4.59 8.59
N THR A 82 -3.98 3.59 9.13
CA THR A 82 -3.34 2.43 9.76
C THR A 82 -3.21 1.33 8.72
N PRO A 83 -1.99 0.96 8.31
CA PRO A 83 -1.80 -0.11 7.34
C PRO A 83 -2.31 -1.44 7.87
N SER A 84 -2.92 -2.24 6.98
CA SER A 84 -3.36 -3.58 7.29
C SER A 84 -2.21 -4.56 7.10
N ARG A 85 -2.19 -5.63 7.89
CA ARG A 85 -1.17 -6.66 7.78
C ARG A 85 -1.60 -7.73 6.78
N GLY A 86 -0.76 -7.94 5.77
CA GLY A 86 -0.95 -9.02 4.81
C GLY A 86 -0.42 -10.37 5.31
N LYS A 87 -0.67 -11.39 4.51
CA LYS A 87 -0.18 -12.76 4.78
C LYS A 87 1.18 -13.02 4.17
#